data_ca432e055f4f08e991f821e1ce0d26c1
#
_entry.id   ca432e055f4f08e991f821e1ce0d26c1
#
_cell.length_a   1.000
_cell.length_b   1.000
_cell.length_c   1.000
_cell.angle_alpha   90.00
_cell.angle_beta   90.00
_cell.angle_gamma   90.00
#
_symmetry.space_group_name_H-M   'P 1'
#
loop_
_entity.id
_entity.type
_entity.pdbx_description
1 polymer ?
#
loop_
_entity_poly.entity_id
_entity_poly.type
_entity_poly.pdbx_seq_one_letter_code
_entity_poly.pdbx_strand_id
1 'polypeptide(L)'
;MPNIDRKLILTLAVSILIMFAGGYFIWNDLTSKYASPMSNATSTGNNASSTQDITIIPLPSGNQKPVPALPFPPEIKANLSEESRVMAINAIKEIIASIRENPNSESNWINLGLQRNFVGDFIGAKEAWEYASYLRPDDFIPQHNLGDLYTYSLNDYAKAEASYRKAIKLDPTQLIVYQKLYELYRFKVKDNAKAIAVLEEGISKNPATSLWLEKILDEWQSK
;
A
#
# COMPACT_ATOMS: atom_id res chain seq x y z
N MET A 1 29.50 -28.25 15.87
CA MET A 1 28.88 -27.17 15.08
C MET A 1 28.25 -27.83 13.87
N PRO A 2 26.95 -27.68 13.59
CA PRO A 2 26.33 -28.32 12.44
C PRO A 2 26.87 -27.69 11.16
N ASN A 3 27.26 -28.54 10.23
CA ASN A 3 27.83 -28.16 8.94
C ASN A 3 26.64 -27.62 8.08
N ILE A 4 26.53 -26.30 7.96
CA ILE A 4 25.47 -25.68 7.15
C ILE A 4 25.82 -25.91 5.70
N ASP A 5 24.92 -26.58 4.97
CA ASP A 5 25.13 -26.93 3.56
C ASP A 5 25.25 -25.66 2.71
N ARG A 6 26.43 -25.51 2.07
CA ARG A 6 26.72 -24.36 1.18
C ARG A 6 25.70 -24.18 0.07
N LYS A 7 25.03 -25.27 -0.36
CA LYS A 7 23.93 -25.21 -1.34
C LYS A 7 22.70 -24.52 -0.79
N LEU A 8 22.39 -24.75 0.50
CA LEU A 8 21.25 -24.11 1.17
C LEU A 8 21.46 -22.58 1.31
N ILE A 9 22.70 -22.16 1.63
CA ILE A 9 23.07 -20.74 1.69
C ILE A 9 22.97 -20.08 0.32
N LEU A 10 23.41 -20.78 -0.75
CA LEU A 10 23.36 -20.26 -2.11
C LEU A 10 21.92 -20.11 -2.62
N THR A 11 21.03 -21.09 -2.32
CA THR A 11 19.61 -21.01 -2.70
C THR A 11 18.86 -19.93 -1.96
N LEU A 12 19.14 -19.70 -0.68
CA LEU A 12 18.58 -18.59 0.09
C LEU A 12 19.07 -17.23 -0.43
N ALA A 13 20.37 -17.11 -0.75
CA ALA A 13 20.93 -15.87 -1.31
C ALA A 13 20.33 -15.54 -2.68
N VAL A 14 20.15 -16.53 -3.55
CA VAL A 14 19.51 -16.34 -4.88
C VAL A 14 18.04 -15.98 -4.74
N SER A 15 17.31 -16.58 -3.81
CA SER A 15 15.89 -16.24 -3.55
C SER A 15 15.73 -14.81 -3.03
N ILE A 16 16.63 -14.35 -2.16
CA ILE A 16 16.66 -12.97 -1.66
C ILE A 16 16.99 -12.01 -2.80
N LEU A 17 17.94 -12.34 -3.67
CA LEU A 17 18.32 -11.50 -4.82
C LEU A 17 17.17 -11.38 -5.84
N ILE A 18 16.41 -12.44 -6.06
CA ILE A 18 15.21 -12.42 -6.94
C ILE A 18 14.10 -11.56 -6.32
N MET A 19 13.88 -11.61 -5.01
CA MET A 19 12.92 -10.73 -4.34
C MET A 19 13.32 -9.25 -4.42
N PHE A 20 14.62 -8.92 -4.26
CA PHE A 20 15.11 -7.55 -4.41
C PHE A 20 15.07 -7.07 -5.87
N ALA A 21 15.41 -7.93 -6.84
CA ALA A 21 15.31 -7.59 -8.25
C ALA A 21 13.87 -7.42 -8.71
N GLY A 22 12.94 -8.29 -8.25
CA GLY A 22 11.51 -8.15 -8.52
C GLY A 22 10.92 -6.87 -7.93
N GLY A 23 11.26 -6.53 -6.69
CA GLY A 23 10.87 -5.28 -6.05
C GLY A 23 11.43 -4.04 -6.75
N TYR A 24 12.68 -4.09 -7.22
CA TYR A 24 13.32 -3.01 -7.97
C TYR A 24 12.69 -2.82 -9.36
N PHE A 25 12.32 -3.90 -10.06
CA PHE A 25 11.64 -3.82 -11.36
C PHE A 25 10.24 -3.23 -11.24
N ILE A 26 9.46 -3.64 -10.24
CA ILE A 26 8.13 -3.07 -9.96
C ILE A 26 8.24 -1.59 -9.56
N TRP A 27 9.24 -1.23 -8.76
CA TRP A 27 9.51 0.15 -8.37
C TRP A 27 9.88 1.03 -9.57
N ASN A 28 10.75 0.53 -10.47
CA ASN A 28 11.20 1.30 -11.62
C ASN A 28 10.11 1.48 -12.69
N ASP A 29 9.23 0.49 -12.88
CA ASP A 29 8.09 0.58 -13.79
C ASP A 29 7.02 1.55 -13.28
N LEU A 30 6.75 1.54 -11.97
CA LEU A 30 5.86 2.51 -11.31
C LEU A 30 6.42 3.94 -11.39
N THR A 31 7.70 4.16 -11.15
CA THR A 31 8.29 5.50 -11.19
C THR A 31 8.41 6.07 -12.59
N SER A 32 8.68 5.24 -13.62
CA SER A 32 8.78 5.69 -15.01
C SER A 32 7.43 6.06 -15.63
N LYS A 33 6.34 5.43 -15.18
CA LYS A 33 4.99 5.64 -15.71
C LYS A 33 4.30 6.88 -15.14
N TYR A 34 4.80 7.41 -14.02
CA TYR A 34 4.20 8.54 -13.30
C TYR A 34 5.13 9.75 -13.12
N ALA A 35 6.32 9.75 -13.75
CA ALA A 35 7.20 10.93 -13.78
C ALA A 35 6.67 11.95 -14.78
N SER A 36 5.89 12.91 -14.31
CA SER A 36 5.59 14.11 -15.08
C SER A 36 6.81 15.01 -15.15
N PRO A 37 7.13 15.65 -16.31
CA PRO A 37 8.29 16.53 -16.43
C PRO A 37 8.09 17.79 -15.59
N MET A 38 9.06 18.07 -14.73
CA MET A 38 9.13 19.33 -13.98
C MET A 38 9.29 20.50 -14.96
N SER A 39 8.31 21.39 -15.01
CA SER A 39 8.49 22.70 -15.63
C SER A 39 9.21 23.63 -14.65
N ASN A 40 10.40 24.09 -15.04
CA ASN A 40 11.16 25.13 -14.35
C ASN A 40 10.35 26.43 -14.33
N ALA A 41 9.96 26.88 -13.15
CA ALA A 41 9.57 28.27 -12.94
C ALA A 41 10.56 28.91 -11.94
N THR A 42 11.47 29.71 -12.46
CA THR A 42 12.31 30.64 -11.71
C THR A 42 11.45 31.74 -11.10
N SER A 43 11.53 31.93 -9.81
CA SER A 43 11.11 33.19 -9.16
C SER A 43 12.13 33.57 -8.08
N THR A 44 12.78 34.66 -8.35
CA THR A 44 13.63 35.45 -7.45
C THR A 44 12.79 36.24 -6.44
N GLY A 45 13.28 36.37 -5.21
CA GLY A 45 12.90 37.53 -4.38
C GLY A 45 12.78 37.30 -2.86
N ASN A 46 13.88 37.48 -2.17
CA ASN A 46 14.13 38.20 -0.91
C ASN A 46 13.15 38.21 0.30
N ASN A 47 13.79 37.89 1.38
CA ASN A 47 13.84 38.55 2.71
C ASN A 47 13.16 37.87 3.90
N ALA A 48 14.03 37.73 4.87
CA ALA A 48 13.86 37.20 6.21
C ALA A 48 12.79 37.93 7.06
N SER A 49 12.08 37.16 7.85
CA SER A 49 11.82 37.48 9.27
C SER A 49 11.27 36.27 10.00
N SER A 50 11.84 35.99 11.14
CA SER A 50 11.52 34.93 12.09
C SER A 50 10.21 35.22 12.81
N THR A 51 9.17 34.50 12.46
CA THR A 51 8.01 34.22 13.31
C THR A 51 7.51 32.84 12.92
N GLN A 52 7.27 32.01 13.92
CA GLN A 52 6.64 30.70 13.68
C GLN A 52 5.24 30.95 13.11
N ASP A 53 5.18 31.14 11.80
CA ASP A 53 3.91 31.18 11.09
C ASP A 53 3.34 29.75 11.06
N ILE A 54 2.32 29.57 11.88
CA ILE A 54 1.34 28.49 11.66
C ILE A 54 0.76 28.81 10.28
N THR A 55 1.32 28.16 9.25
CA THR A 55 0.78 28.24 7.89
C THR A 55 -0.62 27.65 7.95
N ILE A 56 -1.61 28.52 8.06
CA ILE A 56 -3.01 28.15 7.87
C ILE A 56 -3.11 27.69 6.42
N ILE A 57 -3.14 26.37 6.21
CA ILE A 57 -3.47 25.78 4.91
C ILE A 57 -4.86 26.32 4.58
N PRO A 58 -5.05 27.04 3.44
CA PRO A 58 -6.36 27.57 3.09
C PRO A 58 -7.37 26.42 3.11
N LEU A 59 -8.44 26.57 3.88
CA LEU A 59 -9.56 25.64 3.83
C LEU A 59 -10.07 25.58 2.38
N PRO A 60 -10.15 24.40 1.79
CA PRO A 60 -10.68 24.26 0.44
C PRO A 60 -12.13 24.77 0.42
N SER A 61 -12.43 25.67 -0.50
CA SER A 61 -13.78 26.21 -0.68
C SER A 61 -14.73 25.13 -1.18
N GLY A 62 -15.76 24.79 -0.39
CA GLY A 62 -16.84 23.87 -0.75
C GLY A 62 -16.50 22.40 -0.58
N ASN A 63 -17.36 21.64 0.06
CA ASN A 63 -17.49 20.16 0.21
C ASN A 63 -16.24 19.25 0.07
N GLN A 64 -15.03 19.76 0.20
CA GLN A 64 -13.80 18.95 0.17
C GLN A 64 -13.57 18.30 1.53
N LYS A 65 -13.17 17.03 1.50
CA LYS A 65 -12.76 16.30 2.71
C LYS A 65 -11.53 17.03 3.31
N PRO A 66 -11.55 17.37 4.61
CA PRO A 66 -10.38 18.01 5.23
C PRO A 66 -9.14 17.12 5.14
N VAL A 67 -8.00 17.74 4.91
CA VAL A 67 -6.72 17.04 4.91
C VAL A 67 -6.51 16.40 6.30
N PRO A 68 -6.21 15.10 6.38
CA PRO A 68 -5.96 14.44 7.66
C PRO A 68 -4.81 15.09 8.42
N ALA A 69 -4.90 15.06 9.75
CA ALA A 69 -3.79 15.46 10.60
C ALA A 69 -2.55 14.60 10.31
N LEU A 70 -1.38 15.23 10.34
CA LEU A 70 -0.09 14.57 10.09
C LEU A 70 0.74 14.55 11.38
N PRO A 71 0.34 13.79 12.41
CA PRO A 71 1.09 13.72 13.65
C PRO A 71 2.50 13.17 13.41
N PHE A 72 3.48 13.83 14.02
CA PHE A 72 4.89 13.45 13.96
C PHE A 72 5.55 13.68 15.34
N PRO A 73 6.32 12.72 15.87
CA PRO A 73 6.60 11.40 15.31
C PRO A 73 5.35 10.50 15.26
N PRO A 74 5.35 9.45 14.37
CA PRO A 74 4.27 8.46 14.35
C PRO A 74 4.30 7.62 15.62
N GLU A 75 3.17 7.02 15.98
CA GLU A 75 3.13 6.00 17.02
C GLU A 75 3.79 4.72 16.50
N ILE A 76 4.86 4.25 17.17
CA ILE A 76 5.58 3.04 16.76
C ILE A 76 5.17 1.90 17.67
N LYS A 77 4.40 0.96 17.12
CA LYS A 77 3.94 -0.27 17.81
C LYS A 77 4.65 -1.53 17.31
N ALA A 78 5.25 -1.49 16.12
CA ALA A 78 5.97 -2.61 15.56
C ALA A 78 7.29 -2.86 16.33
N ASN A 79 7.63 -4.14 16.53
CA ASN A 79 8.92 -4.52 17.09
C ASN A 79 10.00 -4.46 16.00
N LEU A 80 10.61 -3.30 15.85
CA LEU A 80 11.62 -3.00 14.84
C LEU A 80 13.02 -2.90 15.49
N SER A 81 14.06 -3.23 14.71
CA SER A 81 15.42 -2.85 15.08
C SER A 81 15.54 -1.33 15.13
N GLU A 82 16.49 -0.81 15.91
CA GLU A 82 16.69 0.65 16.03
C GLU A 82 17.00 1.28 14.66
N GLU A 83 17.80 0.62 13.84
CA GLU A 83 18.10 1.06 12.48
C GLU A 83 16.83 1.17 11.62
N SER A 84 16.00 0.12 11.59
CA SER A 84 14.73 0.13 10.85
C SER A 84 13.76 1.20 11.34
N ARG A 85 13.74 1.43 12.66
CA ARG A 85 12.95 2.48 13.29
C ARG A 85 13.37 3.87 12.83
N VAL A 86 14.68 4.17 12.89
CA VAL A 86 15.23 5.45 12.46
C VAL A 86 14.97 5.69 10.96
N MET A 87 15.17 4.67 10.13
CA MET A 87 14.89 4.75 8.68
C MET A 87 13.42 5.05 8.41
N ALA A 88 12.51 4.35 9.06
CA ALA A 88 11.07 4.57 8.88
C ALA A 88 10.61 5.96 9.37
N ILE A 89 11.13 6.44 10.51
CA ILE A 89 10.84 7.79 11.01
C ILE A 89 11.30 8.84 10.01
N ASN A 90 12.52 8.71 9.46
CA ASN A 90 13.04 9.66 8.49
C ASN A 90 12.21 9.64 7.20
N ALA A 91 11.86 8.45 6.69
CA ALA A 91 10.98 8.33 5.52
C ALA A 91 9.62 8.99 5.76
N ILE A 92 8.97 8.76 6.90
CA ILE A 92 7.70 9.41 7.26
C ILE A 92 7.85 10.93 7.31
N LYS A 93 8.94 11.44 7.89
CA LYS A 93 9.22 12.88 7.95
C LYS A 93 9.32 13.51 6.56
N GLU A 94 10.04 12.89 5.66
CA GLU A 94 10.21 13.36 4.28
C GLU A 94 8.88 13.33 3.51
N ILE A 95 8.11 12.24 3.65
CA ILE A 95 6.79 12.12 3.02
C ILE A 95 5.83 13.19 3.54
N ILE A 96 5.82 13.45 4.85
CA ILE A 96 5.00 14.52 5.46
C ILE A 96 5.41 15.89 4.91
N ALA A 97 6.71 16.16 4.74
CA ALA A 97 7.17 17.40 4.12
C ALA A 97 6.65 17.54 2.69
N SER A 98 6.75 16.48 1.87
CA SER A 98 6.21 16.46 0.51
C SER A 98 4.69 16.62 0.45
N ILE A 99 3.94 16.06 1.41
CA ILE A 99 2.49 16.26 1.52
C ILE A 99 2.15 17.71 1.87
N ARG A 100 2.93 18.36 2.72
CA ARG A 100 2.72 19.79 3.05
C ARG A 100 2.93 20.71 1.87
N GLU A 101 3.88 20.37 0.98
CA GLU A 101 4.11 21.09 -0.28
C GLU A 101 3.02 20.80 -1.31
N ASN A 102 2.57 19.54 -1.42
CA ASN A 102 1.52 19.12 -2.34
C ASN A 102 0.54 18.16 -1.65
N PRO A 103 -0.48 18.67 -0.94
CA PRO A 103 -1.46 17.86 -0.22
C PRO A 103 -2.37 17.02 -1.13
N ASN A 104 -2.43 17.33 -2.43
CA ASN A 104 -3.23 16.60 -3.42
C ASN A 104 -2.45 15.48 -4.12
N SER A 105 -1.21 15.22 -3.73
CA SER A 105 -0.42 14.10 -4.24
C SER A 105 -0.90 12.78 -3.63
N GLU A 106 -1.74 12.04 -4.34
CA GLU A 106 -2.23 10.73 -3.92
C GLU A 106 -1.09 9.77 -3.57
N SER A 107 -0.05 9.71 -4.42
CA SER A 107 1.10 8.82 -4.21
C SER A 107 1.80 9.06 -2.89
N ASN A 108 1.91 10.32 -2.44
CA ASN A 108 2.48 10.64 -1.13
C ASN A 108 1.60 10.10 0.01
N TRP A 109 0.28 10.14 -0.12
CA TRP A 109 -0.63 9.57 0.87
C TRP A 109 -0.60 8.04 0.88
N ILE A 110 -0.47 7.40 -0.29
CA ILE A 110 -0.26 5.94 -0.38
C ILE A 110 1.03 5.56 0.35
N ASN A 111 2.14 6.26 0.06
CA ASN A 111 3.44 6.01 0.67
C ASN A 111 3.43 6.28 2.19
N LEU A 112 2.75 7.34 2.64
CA LEU A 112 2.58 7.59 4.08
C LEU A 112 1.87 6.43 4.76
N GLY A 113 0.80 5.92 4.15
CA GLY A 113 0.06 4.76 4.66
C GLY A 113 0.95 3.51 4.75
N LEU A 114 1.77 3.23 3.74
CA LEU A 114 2.71 2.11 3.76
C LEU A 114 3.72 2.22 4.91
N GLN A 115 4.34 3.39 5.08
CA GLN A 115 5.33 3.58 6.15
C GLN A 115 4.70 3.54 7.55
N ARG A 116 3.49 4.11 7.71
CA ARG A 116 2.76 4.04 8.98
C ARG A 116 2.33 2.62 9.32
N ASN A 117 1.86 1.86 8.33
CA ASN A 117 1.55 0.44 8.52
C ASN A 117 2.79 -0.36 8.93
N PHE A 118 3.93 -0.09 8.30
CA PHE A 118 5.21 -0.75 8.63
C PHE A 118 5.63 -0.52 10.09
N VAL A 119 5.45 0.67 10.62
CA VAL A 119 5.76 0.97 12.03
C VAL A 119 4.65 0.57 13.01
N GLY A 120 3.53 0.04 12.53
CA GLY A 120 2.39 -0.37 13.35
C GLY A 120 1.42 0.77 13.70
N ASP A 121 1.55 1.94 13.11
CA ASP A 121 0.57 3.03 13.19
C ASP A 121 -0.59 2.75 12.24
N PHE A 122 -1.42 1.76 12.60
CA PHE A 122 -2.50 1.26 11.74
C PHE A 122 -3.63 2.30 11.55
N ILE A 123 -3.85 3.16 12.53
CA ILE A 123 -4.86 4.22 12.43
C ILE A 123 -4.39 5.29 11.44
N GLY A 124 -3.15 5.74 11.56
CA GLY A 124 -2.59 6.70 10.63
C GLY A 124 -2.44 6.14 9.20
N ALA A 125 -2.13 4.84 9.06
CA ALA A 125 -2.12 4.16 7.76
C ALA A 125 -3.51 4.17 7.11
N LYS A 126 -4.55 3.81 7.87
CA LYS A 126 -5.94 3.83 7.42
C LYS A 126 -6.34 5.23 6.94
N GLU A 127 -6.10 6.26 7.75
CA GLU A 127 -6.44 7.65 7.40
C GLU A 127 -5.73 8.12 6.13
N ALA A 128 -4.46 7.76 5.96
CA ALA A 128 -3.69 8.10 4.76
C ALA A 128 -4.29 7.43 3.50
N TRP A 129 -4.61 6.14 3.55
CA TRP A 129 -5.20 5.44 2.39
C TRP A 129 -6.66 5.84 2.13
N GLU A 130 -7.44 6.15 3.16
CA GLU A 130 -8.80 6.71 2.98
C GLU A 130 -8.75 8.08 2.30
N TYR A 131 -7.73 8.89 2.59
CA TYR A 131 -7.54 10.18 1.93
C TYR A 131 -7.01 10.02 0.50
N ALA A 132 -6.07 9.10 0.26
CA ALA A 132 -5.63 8.75 -1.09
C ALA A 132 -6.82 8.33 -1.97
N SER A 133 -7.69 7.44 -1.46
CA SER A 133 -8.92 7.03 -2.16
C SER A 133 -9.93 8.17 -2.38
N TYR A 134 -9.91 9.21 -1.55
CA TYR A 134 -10.71 10.41 -1.77
C TYR A 134 -10.11 11.28 -2.90
N LEU A 135 -8.78 11.44 -2.92
CA LEU A 135 -8.09 12.20 -3.96
C LEU A 135 -8.21 11.55 -5.34
N ARG A 136 -8.16 10.22 -5.39
CA ARG A 136 -8.32 9.41 -6.60
C ARG A 136 -9.32 8.28 -6.37
N PRO A 137 -10.60 8.54 -6.61
CA PRO A 137 -11.65 7.54 -6.37
C PRO A 137 -11.62 6.34 -7.32
N ASP A 138 -10.92 6.49 -8.45
CA ASP A 138 -10.74 5.49 -9.51
C ASP A 138 -9.51 4.62 -9.35
N ASP A 139 -8.58 4.93 -8.41
CA ASP A 139 -7.43 4.08 -8.12
C ASP A 139 -7.83 2.95 -7.16
N PHE A 140 -7.45 1.72 -7.53
CA PHE A 140 -7.70 0.52 -6.72
C PHE A 140 -6.70 0.37 -5.56
N ILE A 141 -5.48 0.93 -5.67
CA ILE A 141 -4.37 0.71 -4.72
C ILE A 141 -4.75 1.07 -3.28
N PRO A 142 -5.34 2.24 -2.98
CA PRO A 142 -5.74 2.56 -1.62
C PRO A 142 -6.75 1.57 -1.03
N GLN A 143 -7.68 1.06 -1.85
CA GLN A 143 -8.67 0.09 -1.42
C GLN A 143 -8.05 -1.30 -1.19
N HIS A 144 -7.11 -1.72 -2.03
CA HIS A 144 -6.32 -2.93 -1.82
C HIS A 144 -5.56 -2.87 -0.47
N ASN A 145 -4.84 -1.78 -0.22
CA ASN A 145 -4.08 -1.59 1.01
C ASN A 145 -4.97 -1.54 2.26
N LEU A 146 -6.14 -0.92 2.18
CA LEU A 146 -7.15 -0.96 3.24
C LEU A 146 -7.65 -2.38 3.50
N GLY A 147 -7.86 -3.17 2.44
CA GLY A 147 -8.20 -4.58 2.55
C GLY A 147 -7.15 -5.38 3.33
N ASP A 148 -5.88 -5.20 3.00
CA ASP A 148 -4.76 -5.84 3.71
C ASP A 148 -4.69 -5.39 5.17
N LEU A 149 -4.83 -4.10 5.44
CA LEU A 149 -4.83 -3.55 6.80
C LEU A 149 -5.93 -4.16 7.66
N TYR A 150 -7.16 -4.20 7.13
CA TYR A 150 -8.30 -4.78 7.84
C TYR A 150 -8.15 -6.30 8.03
N THR A 151 -7.52 -6.99 7.08
CA THR A 151 -7.31 -8.45 7.17
C THR A 151 -6.26 -8.84 8.21
N TYR A 152 -5.10 -8.18 8.18
CA TYR A 152 -3.91 -8.65 8.88
C TYR A 152 -3.60 -7.87 10.14
N SER A 153 -3.99 -6.60 10.22
CA SER A 153 -3.66 -5.72 11.34
C SER A 153 -4.85 -5.44 12.26
N LEU A 154 -6.01 -5.17 11.67
CA LEU A 154 -7.20 -4.78 12.42
C LEU A 154 -8.20 -5.92 12.64
N ASN A 155 -8.07 -7.04 11.92
CA ASN A 155 -8.94 -8.21 11.96
C ASN A 155 -10.44 -7.88 11.75
N ASP A 156 -10.74 -6.82 10.99
CA ASP A 156 -12.09 -6.44 10.60
C ASP A 156 -12.40 -7.03 9.21
N TYR A 157 -12.76 -8.31 9.19
CA TYR A 157 -12.92 -9.07 7.95
C TYR A 157 -14.07 -8.56 7.07
N ALA A 158 -15.09 -7.94 7.67
CA ALA A 158 -16.18 -7.32 6.92
C ALA A 158 -15.70 -6.10 6.12
N LYS A 159 -14.90 -5.24 6.74
CA LYS A 159 -14.29 -4.09 6.03
C LYS A 159 -13.22 -4.54 5.04
N ALA A 160 -12.47 -5.60 5.34
CA ALA A 160 -11.51 -6.19 4.42
C ALA A 160 -12.21 -6.66 3.13
N GLU A 161 -13.29 -7.44 3.25
CA GLU A 161 -14.11 -7.87 2.11
C GLU A 161 -14.61 -6.69 1.28
N ALA A 162 -15.20 -5.68 1.95
CA ALA A 162 -15.72 -4.49 1.28
C ALA A 162 -14.63 -3.72 0.52
N SER A 163 -13.42 -3.59 1.10
CA SER A 163 -12.29 -2.90 0.50
C SER A 163 -11.75 -3.66 -0.72
N TYR A 164 -11.53 -4.97 -0.61
CA TYR A 164 -11.08 -5.77 -1.75
C TYR A 164 -12.13 -5.82 -2.88
N ARG A 165 -13.42 -5.94 -2.56
CA ARG A 165 -14.50 -5.88 -3.56
C ARG A 165 -14.54 -4.54 -4.27
N LYS A 166 -14.29 -3.44 -3.54
CA LYS A 166 -14.17 -2.12 -4.15
C LYS A 166 -12.94 -2.03 -5.05
N ALA A 167 -11.79 -2.55 -4.64
CA ALA A 167 -10.59 -2.60 -5.48
C ALA A 167 -10.82 -3.39 -6.77
N ILE A 168 -11.44 -4.57 -6.71
CA ILE A 168 -11.82 -5.38 -7.89
C ILE A 168 -12.76 -4.61 -8.82
N LYS A 169 -13.72 -3.87 -8.27
CA LYS A 169 -14.64 -3.07 -9.08
C LYS A 169 -13.93 -1.93 -9.81
N LEU A 170 -12.92 -1.32 -9.19
CA LEU A 170 -12.12 -0.23 -9.78
C LEU A 170 -11.19 -0.74 -10.87
N ASP A 171 -10.52 -1.85 -10.61
CA ASP A 171 -9.66 -2.50 -11.62
C ASP A 171 -9.81 -4.04 -11.55
N PRO A 172 -10.68 -4.64 -12.35
CA PRO A 172 -10.90 -6.08 -12.37
C PRO A 172 -9.75 -6.87 -12.99
N THR A 173 -8.71 -6.23 -13.52
CA THR A 173 -7.53 -6.90 -14.08
C THR A 173 -6.48 -7.23 -13.03
N GLN A 174 -6.62 -6.71 -11.82
CA GLN A 174 -5.67 -6.88 -10.73
C GLN A 174 -5.86 -8.22 -10.01
N LEU A 175 -5.25 -9.26 -10.55
CA LEU A 175 -5.36 -10.64 -10.03
C LEU A 175 -4.93 -10.78 -8.57
N ILE A 176 -3.98 -9.95 -8.11
CA ILE A 176 -3.53 -9.94 -6.71
C ILE A 176 -4.69 -9.67 -5.73
N VAL A 177 -5.68 -8.86 -6.12
CA VAL A 177 -6.81 -8.54 -5.25
C VAL A 177 -7.76 -9.73 -5.10
N TYR A 178 -7.96 -10.52 -6.17
CA TYR A 178 -8.71 -11.78 -6.08
C TYR A 178 -8.02 -12.79 -5.17
N GLN A 179 -6.69 -12.90 -5.27
CA GLN A 179 -5.92 -13.74 -4.34
C GLN A 179 -6.11 -13.30 -2.90
N LYS A 180 -5.98 -12.01 -2.61
CA LYS A 180 -6.14 -11.51 -1.24
C LYS A 180 -7.54 -11.76 -0.69
N LEU A 181 -8.56 -11.59 -1.52
CA LEU A 181 -9.94 -11.89 -1.14
C LEU A 181 -10.17 -13.40 -0.96
N TYR A 182 -9.55 -14.26 -1.81
CA TYR A 182 -9.53 -15.70 -1.60
C TYR A 182 -8.88 -16.07 -0.26
N GLU A 183 -7.68 -15.51 0.04
CA GLU A 183 -6.97 -15.74 1.29
C GLU A 183 -7.81 -15.33 2.51
N LEU A 184 -8.51 -14.20 2.43
CA LEU A 184 -9.45 -13.72 3.45
C LEU A 184 -10.53 -14.77 3.71
N TYR A 185 -11.26 -15.19 2.67
CA TYR A 185 -12.34 -16.17 2.82
C TYR A 185 -11.83 -17.53 3.29
N ARG A 186 -10.72 -17.99 2.72
CA ARG A 186 -10.15 -19.31 3.03
C ARG A 186 -9.65 -19.43 4.44
N PHE A 187 -8.81 -18.48 4.86
CA PHE A 187 -8.00 -18.62 6.07
C PHE A 187 -8.52 -17.81 7.26
N LYS A 188 -9.23 -16.73 7.02
CA LYS A 188 -9.72 -15.86 8.10
C LYS A 188 -11.19 -16.08 8.37
N VAL A 189 -12.03 -16.00 7.34
CA VAL A 189 -13.49 -16.18 7.46
C VAL A 189 -13.87 -17.67 7.49
N LYS A 190 -13.06 -18.53 6.86
CA LYS A 190 -13.28 -19.98 6.68
C LYS A 190 -14.55 -20.31 5.88
N ASP A 191 -14.85 -19.45 4.91
CA ASP A 191 -15.95 -19.65 3.96
C ASP A 191 -15.40 -20.18 2.64
N ASN A 192 -15.43 -21.49 2.52
CA ASN A 192 -14.87 -22.17 1.37
C ASN A 192 -15.65 -21.90 0.08
N ALA A 193 -16.96 -21.72 0.16
CA ALA A 193 -17.79 -21.44 -1.00
C ALA A 193 -17.44 -20.06 -1.59
N LYS A 194 -17.33 -19.04 -0.74
CA LYS A 194 -16.88 -17.72 -1.17
C LYS A 194 -15.44 -17.74 -1.69
N ALA A 195 -14.56 -18.53 -1.09
CA ALA A 195 -13.16 -18.65 -1.53
C ALA A 195 -13.07 -19.21 -2.97
N ILE A 196 -13.85 -20.24 -3.31
CA ILE A 196 -13.91 -20.79 -4.67
C ILE A 196 -14.53 -19.76 -5.63
N ALA A 197 -15.66 -19.18 -5.27
CA ALA A 197 -16.37 -18.23 -6.13
C ALA A 197 -15.51 -17.02 -6.53
N VAL A 198 -14.63 -16.54 -5.65
CA VAL A 198 -13.75 -15.40 -5.99
C VAL A 198 -12.61 -15.82 -6.92
N LEU A 199 -12.10 -17.06 -6.84
CA LEU A 199 -11.12 -17.57 -7.81
C LEU A 199 -11.76 -17.70 -9.19
N GLU A 200 -12.95 -18.29 -9.28
CA GLU A 200 -13.71 -18.42 -10.53
C GLU A 200 -14.04 -17.06 -11.15
N GLU A 201 -14.42 -16.08 -10.33
CA GLU A 201 -14.63 -14.69 -10.77
C GLU A 201 -13.35 -14.10 -11.38
N GLY A 202 -12.20 -14.23 -10.71
CA GLY A 202 -10.91 -13.73 -11.18
C GLY A 202 -10.48 -14.39 -12.50
N ILE A 203 -10.65 -15.70 -12.63
CA ILE A 203 -10.37 -16.46 -13.85
C ILE A 203 -11.28 -15.98 -15.00
N SER A 204 -12.58 -15.90 -14.75
CA SER A 204 -13.56 -15.44 -15.75
C SER A 204 -13.30 -14.03 -16.26
N LYS A 205 -12.83 -13.12 -15.39
CA LYS A 205 -12.52 -11.75 -15.77
C LYS A 205 -11.17 -11.61 -16.48
N ASN A 206 -10.25 -12.56 -16.28
CA ASN A 206 -8.86 -12.47 -16.74
C ASN A 206 -8.37 -13.78 -17.40
N PRO A 207 -9.05 -14.34 -18.40
CA PRO A 207 -8.76 -15.68 -18.90
C PRO A 207 -7.36 -15.82 -19.50
N ALA A 208 -6.75 -14.74 -19.99
CA ALA A 208 -5.42 -14.80 -20.58
C ALA A 208 -4.26 -14.78 -19.57
N THR A 209 -4.53 -14.39 -18.31
CA THR A 209 -3.47 -14.13 -17.30
C THR A 209 -3.71 -14.86 -15.99
N SER A 210 -4.81 -15.59 -15.84
CA SER A 210 -5.28 -16.22 -14.58
C SER A 210 -4.64 -17.56 -14.24
N LEU A 211 -3.67 -18.05 -15.00
CA LEU A 211 -3.08 -19.38 -14.86
C LEU A 211 -2.77 -19.80 -13.41
N TRP A 212 -2.31 -18.87 -12.60
CA TRP A 212 -1.98 -19.16 -11.20
C TRP A 212 -3.23 -19.23 -10.29
N LEU A 213 -4.33 -18.51 -10.60
CA LEU A 213 -5.63 -18.68 -9.92
C LEU A 213 -6.24 -20.04 -10.28
N GLU A 214 -6.15 -20.45 -11.55
CA GLU A 214 -6.58 -21.77 -12.02
C GLU A 214 -5.85 -22.88 -11.26
N LYS A 215 -4.52 -22.73 -11.10
CA LYS A 215 -3.73 -23.69 -10.34
C LYS A 215 -4.18 -23.80 -8.88
N ILE A 216 -4.49 -22.69 -8.22
CA ILE A 216 -5.02 -22.71 -6.84
C ILE A 216 -6.38 -23.43 -6.81
N LEU A 217 -7.25 -23.18 -7.78
CA LEU A 217 -8.57 -23.80 -7.88
C LEU A 217 -8.46 -25.32 -8.11
N ASP A 218 -7.57 -25.75 -9.03
CA ASP A 218 -7.31 -27.16 -9.32
C ASP A 218 -6.76 -27.92 -8.10
N GLU A 219 -5.79 -27.33 -7.40
CA GLU A 219 -5.25 -27.89 -6.16
C GLU A 219 -6.33 -28.06 -5.07
N TRP A 220 -7.39 -27.28 -5.17
CA TRP A 220 -8.50 -27.36 -4.23
C TRP A 220 -9.51 -28.44 -4.57
N GLN A 221 -9.80 -28.61 -5.87
CA GLN A 221 -10.74 -29.63 -6.36
C GLN A 221 -10.16 -31.05 -6.31
N SER A 222 -8.83 -31.17 -6.24
CA SER A 222 -8.11 -32.45 -6.18
C SER A 222 -8.00 -33.07 -4.78
N LYS A 223 -8.52 -32.41 -3.74
CA LYS A 223 -8.50 -32.85 -2.33
C LYS A 223 -9.88 -33.27 -1.83
#